data_0a9a89e7ff9e1f237bcd8c7a24e6a4a3
#
_entry.id   0a9a89e7ff9e1f237bcd8c7a24e6a4a3
#
_cell.length_a   1.000
_cell.length_b   1.000
_cell.length_c   1.000
_cell.angle_alpha   90.00
_cell.angle_beta   90.00
_cell.angle_gamma   90.00
#
_symmetry.space_group_name_H-M   'P 1'
#
loop_
_entity.id
_entity.type
_entity.pdbx_description
1 polymer ?
#
loop_
_entity_poly.entity_id
_entity_poly.type
_entity_poly.pdbx_seq_one_letter_code
_entity_poly.pdbx_strand_id
1 'polypeptide(L)'
;MNLQQYLIPLTEKKEDEIKGEILWIDHYGNCQTNISPDELGDLGKNIGDILSVNIQNQEIKMTWSETYQSDGVNQVGLITDSWGMISIFAKNNNASEVIGIVDGEKIDIKK
;
A
#
# COMPACT_ATOMS: atom_id res chain seq x y z
N MET A 1 -19.52 2.90 -15.01
CA MET A 1 -19.57 3.29 -13.60
C MET A 1 -19.66 2.05 -12.75
N ASN A 2 -19.11 2.11 -11.62
CA ASN A 2 -19.34 1.03 -10.69
C ASN A 2 -19.53 1.60 -9.29
N LEU A 3 -20.17 0.82 -8.46
CA LEU A 3 -20.52 1.25 -7.12
C LEU A 3 -19.31 1.48 -6.23
N GLN A 4 -18.18 0.91 -6.60
CA GLN A 4 -16.98 1.04 -5.80
C GLN A 4 -16.55 2.48 -5.66
N GLN A 5 -16.87 3.32 -6.63
CA GLN A 5 -16.50 4.72 -6.57
C GLN A 5 -17.15 5.42 -5.37
N TYR A 6 -18.26 4.92 -4.92
CA TYR A 6 -18.99 5.51 -3.80
C TYR A 6 -18.67 4.84 -2.48
N LEU A 7 -18.00 3.69 -2.54
CA LEU A 7 -17.71 2.91 -1.36
C LEU A 7 -16.26 3.00 -0.90
N ILE A 8 -15.40 3.61 -1.73
CA ILE A 8 -14.00 3.72 -1.39
C ILE A 8 -13.84 4.84 -0.35
N PRO A 9 -13.33 4.52 0.83
CA PRO A 9 -13.08 5.55 1.84
C PRO A 9 -12.05 6.54 1.36
N LEU A 10 -12.17 7.76 1.82
CA LEU A 10 -11.20 8.79 1.49
C LEU A 10 -9.98 8.64 2.38
N THR A 11 -8.81 8.95 1.81
CA THR A 11 -7.59 9.01 2.59
C THR A 11 -7.57 10.31 3.37
N GLU A 12 -6.75 10.33 4.42
CA GLU A 12 -6.49 11.55 5.19
C GLU A 12 -5.03 11.90 4.98
N LYS A 13 -4.79 13.02 4.31
CA LYS A 13 -3.43 13.47 4.04
C LYS A 13 -3.00 14.49 5.04
N LYS A 14 -1.79 14.32 5.56
CA LYS A 14 -1.13 15.29 6.41
C LYS A 14 0.19 15.68 5.75
N GLU A 15 0.90 16.61 6.35
CA GLU A 15 2.10 17.16 5.75
C GLU A 15 3.15 16.09 5.47
N ASP A 16 3.28 15.11 6.34
CA ASP A 16 4.32 14.09 6.23
C ASP A 16 3.79 12.66 6.30
N GLU A 17 2.48 12.48 6.19
CA GLU A 17 1.91 11.13 6.21
C GLU A 17 0.57 11.08 5.48
N ILE A 18 0.19 9.87 5.08
CA ILE A 18 -1.10 9.60 4.48
C ILE A 18 -1.72 8.45 5.25
N LYS A 19 -2.94 8.67 5.74
CA LYS A 19 -3.70 7.62 6.41
C LYS A 19 -4.68 7.03 5.42
N GLY A 20 -4.66 5.74 5.29
CA GLY A 20 -5.57 5.03 4.40
C GLY A 20 -6.01 3.73 5.02
N GLU A 21 -6.51 2.85 4.18
CA GLU A 21 -6.93 1.54 4.66
C GLU A 21 -6.87 0.51 3.54
N ILE A 22 -6.86 -0.75 3.94
CA ILE A 22 -6.88 -1.87 3.01
C ILE A 22 -8.31 -2.05 2.52
N LEU A 23 -8.50 -1.93 1.21
CA LEU A 23 -9.83 -2.05 0.61
C LEU A 23 -10.21 -3.51 0.43
N TRP A 24 -9.29 -4.32 -0.07
CA TRP A 24 -9.53 -5.74 -0.24
C TRP A 24 -8.21 -6.45 -0.49
N ILE A 25 -8.26 -7.77 -0.37
CA ILE A 25 -7.10 -8.62 -0.57
C ILE A 25 -7.41 -9.52 -1.76
N ASP A 26 -6.54 -9.50 -2.77
CA ASP A 26 -6.81 -10.25 -3.98
C ASP A 26 -6.45 -11.72 -3.81
N HIS A 27 -6.66 -12.48 -4.89
CA HIS A 27 -6.45 -13.91 -4.89
C HIS A 27 -5.02 -14.32 -4.52
N TYR A 28 -4.05 -13.45 -4.83
CA TYR A 28 -2.64 -13.72 -4.55
C TYR A 28 -2.21 -13.17 -3.21
N GLY A 29 -3.14 -12.57 -2.47
CA GLY A 29 -2.82 -12.00 -1.17
C GLY A 29 -2.25 -10.60 -1.22
N ASN A 30 -2.27 -9.95 -2.37
CA ASN A 30 -1.88 -8.56 -2.47
C ASN A 30 -2.99 -7.69 -1.87
N CYS A 31 -2.59 -6.68 -1.13
CA CYS A 31 -3.52 -5.85 -0.36
C CYS A 31 -3.67 -4.50 -1.03
N GLN A 32 -4.81 -4.27 -1.68
CA GLN A 32 -5.09 -3.00 -2.32
C GLN A 32 -5.50 -1.97 -1.28
N THR A 33 -4.92 -0.77 -1.39
CA THR A 33 -5.24 0.33 -0.49
C THR A 33 -6.08 1.37 -1.22
N ASN A 34 -6.58 2.35 -0.48
CA ASN A 34 -7.24 3.51 -1.07
C ASN A 34 -6.27 4.66 -1.34
N ILE A 35 -4.97 4.40 -1.28
CA ILE A 35 -3.94 5.41 -1.52
C ILE A 35 -3.52 5.39 -2.97
N SER A 36 -3.43 6.56 -3.61
CA SER A 36 -3.03 6.67 -5.00
C SER A 36 -1.54 7.00 -5.12
N PRO A 37 -0.94 6.70 -6.30
CA PRO A 37 0.45 7.11 -6.53
C PRO A 37 0.65 8.61 -6.43
N ASP A 38 -0.34 9.41 -6.84
CA ASP A 38 -0.24 10.86 -6.75
C ASP A 38 -0.10 11.32 -5.31
N GLU A 39 -0.77 10.64 -4.39
CA GLU A 39 -0.65 10.99 -2.98
C GLU A 39 0.74 10.70 -2.44
N LEU A 40 1.38 9.62 -2.90
CA LEU A 40 2.77 9.36 -2.53
C LEU A 40 3.70 10.41 -3.13
N GLY A 41 3.41 10.84 -4.35
CA GLY A 41 4.15 11.93 -4.97
C GLY A 41 4.05 13.23 -4.18
N ASP A 42 2.88 13.49 -3.61
CA ASP A 42 2.67 14.66 -2.76
C ASP A 42 3.53 14.61 -1.50
N LEU A 43 3.87 13.41 -1.03
CA LEU A 43 4.80 13.25 0.07
C LEU A 43 6.25 13.42 -0.35
N GLY A 44 6.51 13.62 -1.64
CA GLY A 44 7.87 13.72 -2.14
C GLY A 44 8.51 12.37 -2.43
N LYS A 45 7.72 11.33 -2.59
CA LYS A 45 8.23 9.99 -2.84
C LYS A 45 8.09 9.60 -4.29
N ASN A 46 9.00 8.77 -4.75
CA ASN A 46 9.04 8.28 -6.13
C ASN A 46 9.25 6.77 -6.11
N ILE A 47 8.99 6.15 -7.26
CA ILE A 47 9.28 4.72 -7.42
C ILE A 47 10.76 4.50 -7.14
N GLY A 48 11.05 3.52 -6.31
CA GLY A 48 12.40 3.21 -5.85
C GLY A 48 12.65 3.67 -4.42
N ASP A 49 11.83 4.57 -3.91
CA ASP A 49 12.00 5.08 -2.55
C ASP A 49 11.47 4.09 -1.52
N ILE A 50 12.02 4.18 -0.32
CA ILE A 50 11.59 3.38 0.81
C ILE A 50 10.66 4.23 1.66
N LEU A 51 9.52 3.65 2.01
CA LEU A 51 8.54 4.33 2.86
C LEU A 51 8.31 3.54 4.14
N SER A 52 7.97 4.26 5.20
CA SER A 52 7.55 3.63 6.45
C SER A 52 6.05 3.42 6.40
N VAL A 53 5.63 2.17 6.52
CA VAL A 53 4.22 1.81 6.52
C VAL A 53 3.87 1.25 7.89
N ASN A 54 2.92 1.90 8.55
CA ASN A 54 2.45 1.44 9.86
C ASN A 54 1.16 0.66 9.69
N ILE A 55 1.18 -0.58 10.12
CA ILE A 55 0.02 -1.48 10.12
C ILE A 55 0.05 -2.24 11.43
N GLN A 56 -1.09 -2.29 12.12
CA GLN A 56 -1.21 -3.08 13.36
C GLN A 56 -0.17 -2.68 14.40
N ASN A 57 0.12 -1.38 14.49
CA ASN A 57 1.12 -0.84 15.41
C ASN A 57 2.53 -1.32 15.13
N GLN A 58 2.77 -1.79 13.90
CA GLN A 58 4.11 -2.18 13.45
C GLN A 58 4.54 -1.24 12.34
N GLU A 59 5.79 -0.83 12.39
CA GLU A 59 6.38 -0.04 11.31
C GLU A 59 7.18 -0.97 10.41
N ILE A 60 6.80 -1.02 9.14
CA ILE A 60 7.46 -1.88 8.16
C ILE A 60 7.99 -0.99 7.04
N LYS A 61 9.26 -1.13 6.73
CA LYS A 61 9.85 -0.40 5.61
C LYS A 61 9.51 -1.15 4.33
N MET A 62 8.96 -0.43 3.37
CA MET A 62 8.58 -1.00 2.08
C MET A 62 9.10 -0.14 0.96
N THR A 63 9.64 -0.76 -0.07
CA THR A 63 10.10 -0.05 -1.26
C THR A 63 8.93 0.09 -2.22
N TRP A 64 8.74 1.29 -2.77
CA TRP A 64 7.76 1.48 -3.83
C TRP A 64 8.38 0.94 -5.10
N SER A 65 7.95 -0.23 -5.51
CA SER A 65 8.56 -0.98 -6.58
C SER A 65 7.84 -0.76 -7.89
N GLU A 66 8.57 -0.92 -8.98
CA GLU A 66 8.00 -0.80 -10.32
C GLU A 66 7.34 -2.09 -10.77
N THR A 67 7.85 -3.21 -10.28
CA THR A 67 7.30 -4.53 -10.63
C THR A 67 7.18 -5.38 -9.38
N TYR A 68 6.39 -6.45 -9.48
CA TYR A 68 6.20 -7.39 -8.37
C TYR A 68 7.47 -8.17 -8.04
N GLN A 69 8.46 -8.12 -8.90
CA GLN A 69 9.70 -8.87 -8.69
C GLN A 69 10.87 -8.00 -8.29
N SER A 70 10.60 -6.72 -8.02
CA SER A 70 11.67 -5.82 -7.59
C SER A 70 12.20 -6.24 -6.23
N ASP A 71 13.51 -6.09 -6.06
CA ASP A 71 14.12 -6.35 -4.77
C ASP A 71 13.85 -5.17 -3.84
N GLY A 72 13.31 -5.47 -2.69
CA GLY A 72 13.01 -4.46 -1.70
C GLY A 72 13.85 -4.67 -0.44
N VAL A 73 13.63 -3.79 0.52
CA VAL A 73 14.32 -3.86 1.81
C VAL A 73 13.87 -5.07 2.58
N ASN A 74 12.60 -5.44 2.40
CA ASN A 74 11.98 -6.58 3.08
C ASN A 74 11.35 -7.47 2.02
N GLN A 75 10.70 -8.52 2.49
CA GLN A 75 9.97 -9.40 1.60
C GLN A 75 8.70 -8.77 1.05
N VAL A 76 8.30 -7.63 1.59
CA VAL A 76 7.08 -6.92 1.19
C VAL A 76 7.44 -5.58 0.57
N GLY A 77 6.58 -5.10 -0.31
CA GLY A 77 6.78 -3.82 -0.97
C GLY A 77 5.47 -3.19 -1.39
N LEU A 78 5.57 -2.02 -1.98
CA LEU A 78 4.44 -1.29 -2.53
C LEU A 78 4.54 -1.27 -4.04
N ILE A 79 3.40 -1.31 -4.72
CA ILE A 79 3.36 -1.28 -6.18
C ILE A 79 2.07 -0.58 -6.60
N THR A 80 2.10 0.06 -7.77
CA THR A 80 0.88 0.59 -8.38
C THR A 80 0.22 -0.57 -9.12
N ASP A 81 -0.98 -0.94 -8.71
CA ASP A 81 -1.66 -2.09 -9.30
C ASP A 81 -2.39 -1.71 -10.58
N SER A 82 -3.05 -2.68 -11.20
CA SER A 82 -3.73 -2.47 -12.47
C SER A 82 -4.94 -1.53 -12.36
N TRP A 83 -5.39 -1.25 -11.15
CA TRP A 83 -6.48 -0.31 -10.91
C TRP A 83 -5.96 1.11 -10.68
N GLY A 84 -4.63 1.29 -10.69
CA GLY A 84 -4.03 2.58 -10.46
C GLY A 84 -3.89 2.97 -8.99
N MET A 85 -4.03 2.01 -8.09
CA MET A 85 -3.91 2.25 -6.65
C MET A 85 -2.65 1.59 -6.12
N ILE A 86 -2.22 2.05 -4.95
CA ILE A 86 -1.07 1.44 -4.28
C ILE A 86 -1.53 0.15 -3.60
N SER A 87 -0.79 -0.92 -3.84
CA SER A 87 -1.03 -2.21 -3.20
C SER A 87 0.22 -2.69 -2.50
N ILE A 88 0.02 -3.45 -1.42
CA ILE A 88 1.11 -4.10 -0.72
C ILE A 88 1.25 -5.51 -1.29
N PHE A 89 2.47 -5.88 -1.66
CA PHE A 89 2.73 -7.22 -2.19
C PHE A 89 3.90 -7.86 -1.45
N ALA A 90 4.02 -9.17 -1.55
CA ALA A 90 5.16 -9.89 -1.00
C ALA A 90 5.81 -10.70 -2.11
N LYS A 91 7.13 -10.63 -2.19
CA LYS A 91 7.89 -11.34 -3.19
C LYS A 91 7.77 -12.85 -2.92
N ASN A 92 7.22 -13.58 -3.91
CA ASN A 92 7.06 -15.03 -3.83
C ASN A 92 6.21 -15.49 -2.64
N ASN A 93 5.36 -14.60 -2.13
CA ASN A 93 4.55 -14.91 -0.96
C ASN A 93 3.25 -14.13 -1.01
N ASN A 94 2.39 -14.45 -0.06
CA ASN A 94 1.10 -13.80 0.13
C ASN A 94 1.30 -12.68 1.16
N ALA A 95 1.19 -11.43 0.73
CA ALA A 95 1.46 -10.29 1.61
C ALA A 95 0.52 -10.27 2.81
N SER A 96 -0.76 -10.63 2.60
CA SER A 96 -1.71 -10.62 3.70
C SER A 96 -1.33 -11.62 4.78
N GLU A 97 -0.74 -12.76 4.40
CA GLU A 97 -0.30 -13.77 5.37
C GLU A 97 1.01 -13.36 6.03
N VAL A 98 1.94 -12.81 5.27
CA VAL A 98 3.24 -12.42 5.80
C VAL A 98 3.08 -11.37 6.90
N ILE A 99 2.19 -10.41 6.69
CA ILE A 99 1.97 -9.32 7.64
C ILE A 99 0.82 -9.60 8.58
N GLY A 100 -0.12 -10.46 8.17
CA GLY A 100 -1.32 -10.74 8.94
C GLY A 100 -2.40 -9.68 8.71
N ILE A 101 -2.48 -9.14 7.50
CA ILE A 101 -3.42 -8.08 7.16
C ILE A 101 -4.79 -8.66 6.83
N VAL A 102 -5.83 -7.95 7.24
CA VAL A 102 -7.21 -8.25 6.81
C VAL A 102 -7.78 -7.01 6.12
N ASP A 103 -8.84 -7.20 5.34
CA ASP A 103 -9.50 -6.07 4.68
C ASP A 103 -10.10 -5.14 5.73
N GLY A 104 -10.19 -3.87 5.37
CA GLY A 104 -10.67 -2.85 6.30
C GLY A 104 -9.63 -2.34 7.27
N GLU A 105 -8.44 -2.93 7.27
CA GLU A 105 -7.39 -2.54 8.21
C GLU A 105 -6.83 -1.17 7.87
N LYS A 106 -6.56 -0.37 8.89
CA LYS A 106 -6.01 0.96 8.69
C LYS A 106 -4.51 0.91 8.50
N ILE A 107 -4.00 1.79 7.64
CA ILE A 107 -2.57 1.91 7.42
C ILE A 107 -2.18 3.38 7.40
N ASP A 108 -0.94 3.65 7.80
CA ASP A 108 -0.33 4.97 7.68
C ASP A 108 0.95 4.83 6.88
N ILE A 109 1.10 5.65 5.84
CA ILE A 109 2.36 5.73 5.11
C ILE A 109 3.03 7.03 5.48
N LYS A 110 4.24 6.96 5.98
CA LYS A 110 4.99 8.12 6.43
C LYS A 110 6.17 8.42 5.51
N LYS A 111 6.44 9.67 5.44
CA LYS A 111 7.55 10.20 4.64
C LYS A 111 8.91 9.70 5.15
#